data_3c44a6dba3241d5763e6f91c40ecde8d
#
_entry.id   3c44a6dba3241d5763e6f91c40ecde8d
#
_cell.length_a   1.000
_cell.length_b   1.000
_cell.length_c   1.000
_cell.angle_alpha   90.00
_cell.angle_beta   90.00
_cell.angle_gamma   90.00
#
_symmetry.space_group_name_H-M   'P 1'
#
loop_
_entity.id
_entity.type
_entity.pdbx_description
1 polymer ?
#
loop_
_entity_poly.entity_id
_entity_poly.type
_entity_poly.pdbx_seq_one_letter_code
_entity_poly.pdbx_strand_id
1 'polypeptide(L)'
;MPALEAAFRATTYHVAAGRELFDLRIGEANPAFSSWLKRQGISNWAIITACNPGSKLAQEQNAAETRRLQEKIAQHAWRHAPARNCADAGDWPDEPGFCIFDADENVLRMLAVAFGQTAIVCGSADDGRGEIVWLNAL
;
A
#
# COMPACT_ATOMS: atom_id res chain seq x y z
N MET A 1 -16.14 -6.14 5.02
CA MET A 1 -16.04 -7.02 6.20
C MET A 1 -15.51 -6.23 7.38
N PRO A 2 -16.32 -6.10 8.45
CA PRO A 2 -15.93 -5.23 9.57
C PRO A 2 -14.60 -5.61 10.24
N ALA A 3 -14.33 -6.90 10.39
CA ALA A 3 -13.10 -7.34 11.04
C ALA A 3 -11.86 -6.99 10.24
N LEU A 4 -11.94 -7.10 8.90
CA LEU A 4 -10.83 -6.78 8.03
C LEU A 4 -10.64 -5.26 7.97
N GLU A 5 -11.73 -4.50 7.93
CA GLU A 5 -11.64 -3.05 7.97
C GLU A 5 -10.96 -2.59 9.26
N ALA A 6 -11.34 -3.16 10.40
CA ALA A 6 -10.73 -2.82 11.68
C ALA A 6 -9.24 -3.11 11.67
N ALA A 7 -8.84 -4.23 11.06
CA ALA A 7 -7.41 -4.58 10.94
C ALA A 7 -6.65 -3.56 10.10
N PHE A 8 -7.22 -3.12 8.97
CA PHE A 8 -6.61 -2.08 8.15
C PHE A 8 -6.46 -0.78 8.93
N ARG A 9 -7.48 -0.39 9.70
CA ARG A 9 -7.44 0.85 10.46
C ARG A 9 -6.49 0.77 11.66
N ALA A 10 -6.19 -0.42 12.14
CA ALA A 10 -5.25 -0.65 13.23
C ALA A 10 -3.83 -0.96 12.71
N THR A 11 -3.50 -0.42 11.56
CA THR A 11 -2.21 -0.61 10.89
C THR A 11 -1.57 0.75 10.65
N THR A 12 -0.27 0.83 10.84
CA THR A 12 0.52 1.98 10.43
C THR A 12 1.26 1.60 9.14
N TYR A 13 1.12 2.44 8.12
CA TYR A 13 1.73 2.23 6.81
C TYR A 13 2.96 3.11 6.72
N HIS A 14 4.15 2.49 6.80
CA HIS A 14 5.42 3.20 6.73
C HIS A 14 5.87 3.29 5.29
N VAL A 15 6.10 4.50 4.80
CA VAL A 15 6.56 4.73 3.43
C VAL A 15 7.95 5.37 3.49
N ALA A 16 8.91 4.74 2.82
CA ALA A 16 10.28 5.23 2.77
C ALA A 16 10.53 5.85 1.39
N ALA A 17 10.36 7.17 1.29
CA ALA A 17 10.45 7.91 0.04
C ALA A 17 11.76 8.71 0.00
N GLY A 18 12.78 8.12 -0.63
CA GLY A 18 14.11 8.72 -0.64
C GLY A 18 14.68 8.77 0.77
N ARG A 19 14.94 9.96 1.27
CA ARG A 19 15.46 10.14 2.64
C ARG A 19 14.36 10.41 3.66
N GLU A 20 13.11 10.48 3.22
CA GLU A 20 12.00 10.82 4.09
C GLU A 20 11.18 9.59 4.43
N LEU A 21 10.72 9.54 5.68
CA LEU A 21 9.90 8.46 6.19
C LEU A 21 8.55 9.03 6.58
N PHE A 22 7.48 8.40 6.11
CA PHE A 22 6.14 8.83 6.42
C PHE A 22 5.38 7.67 7.09
N ASP A 23 4.68 8.00 8.16
CA ASP A 23 3.82 7.03 8.85
C ASP A 23 2.38 7.43 8.55
N LEU A 24 1.70 6.59 7.78
CA LEU A 24 0.35 6.88 7.31
C LEU A 24 -0.65 5.99 8.04
N ARG A 25 -1.82 6.55 8.30
CA ARG A 25 -2.94 5.82 8.89
C ARG A 25 -4.20 6.15 8.10
N ILE A 26 -5.03 5.14 7.89
CA ILE A 26 -6.27 5.32 7.13
C ILE A 26 -7.14 6.36 7.82
N GLY A 27 -7.68 7.28 7.03
CA GLY A 27 -8.59 8.30 7.49
C GLY A 27 -7.93 9.51 8.13
N GLU A 28 -6.60 9.52 8.24
CA GLU A 28 -5.88 10.63 8.86
C GLU A 28 -5.10 11.42 7.83
N ALA A 29 -5.25 12.73 7.85
CA ALA A 29 -4.46 13.60 7.00
C ALA A 29 -2.99 13.55 7.43
N ASN A 30 -2.10 13.70 6.46
CA ASN A 30 -0.66 13.75 6.72
C ASN A 30 -0.06 14.92 5.95
N PRO A 31 0.04 16.09 6.60
CA PRO A 31 0.55 17.29 5.91
C PRO A 31 1.96 17.15 5.36
N ALA A 32 2.83 16.43 6.07
CA ALA A 32 4.21 16.23 5.61
C ALA A 32 4.24 15.42 4.32
N PHE A 33 3.44 14.35 4.25
CA PHE A 33 3.36 13.52 3.07
C PHE A 33 2.70 14.28 1.91
N SER A 34 1.62 15.02 2.21
CA SER A 34 0.96 15.87 1.22
C SER A 34 1.94 16.86 0.61
N SER A 35 2.72 17.53 1.43
CA SER A 35 3.72 18.50 0.94
C SER A 35 4.78 17.83 0.08
N TRP A 36 5.27 16.67 0.50
CA TRP A 36 6.25 15.93 -0.26
C TRP A 36 5.71 15.51 -1.64
N LEU A 37 4.48 14.98 -1.67
CA LEU A 37 3.83 14.59 -2.92
C LEU A 37 3.74 15.76 -3.88
N LYS A 38 3.30 16.91 -3.39
CA LYS A 38 3.16 18.13 -4.21
C LYS A 38 4.51 18.58 -4.76
N ARG A 39 5.55 18.55 -3.94
CA ARG A 39 6.89 18.91 -4.40
C ARG A 39 7.39 17.97 -5.48
N GLN A 40 6.99 16.72 -5.44
CA GLN A 40 7.38 15.72 -6.44
C GLN A 40 6.49 15.72 -7.68
N GLY A 41 5.46 16.55 -7.71
CA GLY A 41 4.51 16.58 -8.82
C GLY A 41 3.61 15.36 -8.88
N ILE A 42 3.38 14.70 -7.74
CA ILE A 42 2.56 13.49 -7.65
C ILE A 42 1.16 13.88 -7.20
N SER A 43 0.14 13.38 -7.89
CA SER A 43 -1.26 13.67 -7.57
C SER A 43 -1.93 12.59 -6.75
N ASN A 44 -1.61 11.32 -7.00
CA ASN A 44 -2.28 10.19 -6.36
C ASN A 44 -1.26 9.16 -5.91
N TRP A 45 -1.63 8.39 -4.89
CA TRP A 45 -0.78 7.33 -4.37
C TRP A 45 -1.62 6.14 -3.92
N ALA A 46 -1.01 4.97 -3.90
CA ALA A 46 -1.66 3.76 -3.42
C ALA A 46 -0.64 2.84 -2.78
N ILE A 47 -1.06 2.14 -1.73
CA ILE A 47 -0.20 1.15 -1.08
C ILE A 47 -0.73 -0.23 -1.40
N ILE A 48 0.15 -1.09 -1.91
CA ILE A 48 -0.16 -2.45 -2.31
C ILE A 48 0.89 -3.40 -1.73
N THR A 49 0.45 -4.57 -1.31
CA THR A 49 1.34 -5.64 -0.85
C THR A 49 0.99 -6.92 -1.59
N ALA A 50 1.93 -7.84 -1.66
CA ALA A 50 1.70 -9.18 -2.19
C ALA A 50 1.54 -10.21 -1.07
N CYS A 51 1.61 -9.78 0.18
CA CYS A 51 1.41 -10.66 1.32
C CYS A 51 -0.09 -10.93 1.51
N ASN A 52 -0.43 -12.17 1.82
CA ASN A 52 -1.83 -12.52 2.06
C ASN A 52 -2.12 -12.47 3.56
N PRO A 53 -2.86 -11.45 4.04
CA PRO A 53 -3.10 -11.31 5.47
C PRO A 53 -3.97 -12.40 6.07
N GLY A 54 -4.75 -13.10 5.24
CA GLY A 54 -5.62 -14.15 5.71
C GLY A 54 -4.99 -15.53 5.72
N SER A 55 -3.78 -15.68 5.22
CA SER A 55 -3.10 -16.97 5.19
C SER A 55 -1.73 -16.85 5.81
N LYS A 56 -1.33 -17.93 6.48
CA LYS A 56 0.02 -18.01 7.05
C LYS A 56 0.95 -18.59 6.01
N LEU A 57 1.09 -17.89 4.88
CA LEU A 57 2.06 -18.30 3.90
C LEU A 57 3.45 -18.23 4.52
N ALA A 58 4.28 -19.17 4.16
CA ALA A 58 5.66 -19.16 4.61
C ALA A 58 6.30 -17.82 4.19
N GLN A 59 7.19 -17.33 5.04
CA GLN A 59 7.89 -16.07 4.80
C GLN A 59 8.56 -16.07 3.43
N GLU A 60 9.06 -17.22 3.00
CA GLU A 60 9.71 -17.36 1.69
C GLU A 60 8.73 -17.14 0.54
N GLN A 61 7.49 -17.62 0.68
CA GLN A 61 6.47 -17.42 -0.34
C GLN A 61 6.08 -15.95 -0.44
N ASN A 62 5.96 -15.27 0.69
CA ASN A 62 5.67 -13.84 0.71
C ASN A 62 6.80 -13.04 0.06
N ALA A 63 8.05 -13.41 0.32
CA ALA A 63 9.19 -12.75 -0.30
C ALA A 63 9.21 -12.94 -1.81
N ALA A 64 8.90 -14.15 -2.29
CA ALA A 64 8.83 -14.41 -3.72
C ALA A 64 7.72 -13.62 -4.39
N GLU A 65 6.54 -13.56 -3.78
CA GLU A 65 5.43 -12.78 -4.31
C GLU A 65 5.72 -11.28 -4.29
N THR A 66 6.41 -10.80 -3.26
CA THR A 66 6.81 -9.40 -3.18
C THR A 66 7.76 -9.04 -4.32
N ARG A 67 8.70 -9.92 -4.65
CA ARG A 67 9.60 -9.70 -5.80
C ARG A 67 8.82 -9.69 -7.11
N ARG A 68 7.85 -10.59 -7.28
CA ARG A 68 7.01 -10.60 -8.47
C ARG A 68 6.21 -9.31 -8.61
N LEU A 69 5.68 -8.81 -7.50
CA LEU A 69 4.98 -7.53 -7.50
C LEU A 69 5.91 -6.39 -7.92
N GLN A 70 7.12 -6.36 -7.39
CA GLN A 70 8.10 -5.34 -7.75
C GLN A 70 8.43 -5.38 -9.23
N GLU A 71 8.57 -6.57 -9.81
CA GLU A 71 8.82 -6.72 -11.23
C GLU A 71 7.66 -6.17 -12.07
N LYS A 72 6.43 -6.43 -11.64
CA LYS A 72 5.25 -5.90 -12.36
C LYS A 72 5.19 -4.39 -12.29
N ILE A 73 5.50 -3.81 -11.13
CA ILE A 73 5.56 -2.36 -10.96
C ILE A 73 6.60 -1.77 -11.91
N ALA A 74 7.78 -2.40 -12.00
CA ALA A 74 8.84 -1.96 -12.90
C ALA A 74 8.42 -2.06 -14.36
N GLN A 75 7.67 -3.10 -14.74
CA GLN A 75 7.18 -3.25 -16.11
C GLN A 75 6.22 -2.13 -16.50
N HIS A 76 5.45 -1.62 -15.55
CA HIS A 76 4.56 -0.48 -15.80
C HIS A 76 5.30 0.86 -15.72
N ALA A 77 6.57 0.86 -15.33
CA ALA A 77 7.38 2.06 -15.17
C ALA A 77 6.77 3.08 -14.20
N TRP A 78 6.04 2.63 -13.22
CA TRP A 78 5.45 3.51 -12.20
C TRP A 78 6.51 3.96 -11.21
N ARG A 79 6.47 5.24 -10.83
CA ARG A 79 7.24 5.72 -9.69
C ARG A 79 6.69 5.04 -8.43
N HIS A 80 7.58 4.65 -7.55
CA HIS A 80 7.15 3.96 -6.33
C HIS A 80 8.21 4.07 -5.24
N ALA A 81 7.82 3.74 -4.02
CA ALA A 81 8.70 3.73 -2.87
C ALA A 81 8.40 2.47 -2.05
N PRO A 82 9.39 1.94 -1.33
CA PRO A 82 9.13 0.84 -0.42
C PRO A 82 8.15 1.24 0.67
N ALA A 83 7.28 0.31 1.03
CA ALA A 83 6.34 0.51 2.13
C ALA A 83 6.33 -0.72 3.00
N ARG A 84 5.91 -0.54 4.25
CA ARG A 84 5.78 -1.63 5.19
C ARG A 84 4.56 -1.41 6.05
N ASN A 85 3.69 -2.40 6.10
CA ASN A 85 2.46 -2.35 6.86
C ASN A 85 2.68 -3.03 8.20
N CYS A 86 2.56 -2.28 9.28
CA CYS A 86 2.83 -2.79 10.62
C CYS A 86 1.58 -2.69 11.47
N ALA A 87 1.11 -3.82 12.00
CA ALA A 87 -0.02 -3.82 12.92
C ALA A 87 0.37 -3.06 14.19
N ASP A 88 -0.54 -2.22 14.70
CA ASP A 88 -0.28 -1.43 15.90
C ASP A 88 -0.12 -2.28 17.14
N ALA A 89 -0.74 -3.45 17.16
CA ALA A 89 -0.71 -4.35 18.29
C ALA A 89 -0.78 -5.80 17.81
N GLY A 90 -0.33 -6.72 18.67
CA GLY A 90 -0.35 -8.14 18.36
C GLY A 90 0.94 -8.61 17.71
N ASP A 91 0.93 -9.89 17.35
CA ASP A 91 2.13 -10.57 16.85
C ASP A 91 2.12 -10.75 15.34
N TRP A 92 1.37 -9.91 14.61
CA TRP A 92 1.35 -10.01 13.17
C TRP A 92 2.68 -9.55 12.58
N PRO A 93 3.27 -10.33 11.68
CA PRO A 93 4.50 -9.91 11.01
C PRO A 93 4.25 -8.67 10.16
N ASP A 94 5.26 -7.82 10.03
CA ASP A 94 5.20 -6.71 9.11
C ASP A 94 5.06 -7.21 7.68
N GLU A 95 4.26 -6.50 6.87
CA GLU A 95 4.05 -6.86 5.48
C GLU A 95 4.78 -5.86 4.59
N PRO A 96 5.84 -6.29 3.89
CA PRO A 96 6.49 -5.41 2.92
C PRO A 96 5.60 -5.20 1.71
N GLY A 97 5.66 -4.01 1.14
CA GLY A 97 4.89 -3.66 -0.04
C GLY A 97 5.44 -2.42 -0.68
N PHE A 98 4.60 -1.72 -1.42
CA PHE A 98 5.04 -0.55 -2.18
C PHE A 98 3.98 0.54 -2.15
N CYS A 99 4.43 1.79 -2.08
CA CYS A 99 3.59 2.94 -2.34
C CYS A 99 3.83 3.35 -3.79
N ILE A 100 2.79 3.30 -4.61
CA ILE A 100 2.87 3.54 -6.04
C ILE A 100 2.25 4.89 -6.34
N PHE A 101 2.92 5.68 -7.18
CA PHE A 101 2.55 7.06 -7.45
C PHE A 101 1.98 7.21 -8.86
N ASP A 102 0.83 7.87 -8.96
CA ASP A 102 0.20 8.24 -10.23
C ASP A 102 -0.04 7.06 -11.18
N ALA A 103 -0.33 5.87 -10.64
CA ALA A 103 -0.69 4.73 -11.45
C ALA A 103 -2.16 4.84 -11.91
N ASP A 104 -2.45 4.27 -13.08
CA ASP A 104 -3.82 4.14 -13.52
C ASP A 104 -4.58 3.25 -12.54
N GLU A 105 -5.68 3.75 -12.00
CA GLU A 105 -6.40 3.06 -10.94
C GLU A 105 -6.94 1.70 -11.39
N ASN A 106 -7.46 1.62 -12.62
CA ASN A 106 -8.00 0.34 -13.10
C ASN A 106 -6.92 -0.71 -13.26
N VAL A 107 -5.77 -0.31 -13.80
CA VAL A 107 -4.64 -1.23 -13.96
C VAL A 107 -4.12 -1.67 -12.60
N LEU A 108 -4.03 -0.73 -11.66
CA LEU A 108 -3.57 -1.02 -10.31
C LEU A 108 -4.51 -1.99 -9.59
N ARG A 109 -5.83 -1.81 -9.75
CA ARG A 109 -6.81 -2.73 -9.17
C ARG A 109 -6.66 -4.13 -9.74
N MET A 110 -6.48 -4.25 -11.05
CA MET A 110 -6.28 -5.55 -11.69
C MET A 110 -5.03 -6.23 -11.15
N LEU A 111 -3.96 -5.47 -10.98
CA LEU A 111 -2.72 -6.00 -10.43
C LEU A 111 -2.92 -6.50 -9.00
N ALA A 112 -3.59 -5.72 -8.17
CA ALA A 112 -3.83 -6.08 -6.78
C ALA A 112 -4.67 -7.36 -6.68
N VAL A 113 -5.70 -7.50 -7.51
CA VAL A 113 -6.52 -8.71 -7.56
C VAL A 113 -5.67 -9.91 -7.97
N ALA A 114 -4.77 -9.72 -8.95
CA ALA A 114 -3.89 -10.80 -9.40
C ALA A 114 -2.96 -11.29 -8.29
N PHE A 115 -2.65 -10.43 -7.31
CA PHE A 115 -1.84 -10.81 -6.15
C PHE A 115 -2.67 -11.20 -4.93
N GLY A 116 -3.95 -11.45 -5.14
CA GLY A 116 -4.82 -11.99 -4.08
C GLY A 116 -5.22 -10.98 -3.02
N GLN A 117 -5.09 -9.69 -3.30
CA GLN A 117 -5.45 -8.67 -2.34
C GLN A 117 -6.95 -8.45 -2.31
N THR A 118 -7.49 -8.21 -1.11
CA THR A 118 -8.91 -7.91 -0.91
C THR A 118 -9.16 -6.42 -0.98
N ALA A 119 -8.16 -5.62 -0.66
CA ALA A 119 -8.27 -4.16 -0.63
C ALA A 119 -6.87 -3.55 -0.79
N ILE A 120 -6.86 -2.29 -1.20
CA ILE A 120 -5.65 -1.46 -1.20
C ILE A 120 -5.97 -0.15 -0.50
N VAL A 121 -4.94 0.61 -0.17
CA VAL A 121 -5.09 1.94 0.44
C VAL A 121 -4.74 2.97 -0.62
N CYS A 122 -5.65 3.89 -0.89
CA CYS A 122 -5.44 4.92 -1.90
C CYS A 122 -5.67 6.30 -1.33
N GLY A 123 -4.96 7.28 -1.85
CA GLY A 123 -5.13 8.66 -1.46
C GLY A 123 -4.65 9.63 -2.52
N SER A 124 -4.78 10.92 -2.22
CA SER A 124 -4.33 11.97 -3.12
C SER A 124 -3.33 12.87 -2.41
N ALA A 125 -2.74 13.78 -3.18
CA ALA A 125 -1.80 14.74 -2.63
C ALA A 125 -2.49 15.88 -1.87
N ASP A 126 -3.81 15.98 -1.95
CA ASP A 126 -4.55 17.12 -1.36
C ASP A 126 -4.28 17.24 0.14
N ASP A 127 -4.40 16.15 0.89
CA ASP A 127 -4.15 16.15 2.33
C ASP A 127 -3.34 14.94 2.80
N GLY A 128 -2.96 14.06 1.90
CA GLY A 128 -2.23 12.84 2.23
C GLY A 128 -3.07 11.78 2.91
N ARG A 129 -4.39 11.96 2.93
CA ARG A 129 -5.30 11.02 3.60
C ARG A 129 -5.54 9.80 2.72
N GLY A 130 -5.38 8.61 3.28
CA GLY A 130 -5.66 7.37 2.59
C GLY A 130 -6.98 6.77 3.03
N GLU A 131 -7.62 6.08 2.09
CA GLU A 131 -8.87 5.36 2.34
C GLU A 131 -8.76 3.95 1.81
N ILE A 132 -9.52 3.04 2.39
CA ILE A 132 -9.57 1.66 1.93
C ILE A 132 -10.37 1.61 0.62
N VAL A 133 -9.78 0.98 -0.40
CA VAL A 133 -10.47 0.69 -1.64
C VAL A 133 -10.65 -0.82 -1.72
N TRP A 134 -11.88 -1.28 -1.59
CA TRP A 134 -12.21 -2.69 -1.64
C TRP A 134 -12.18 -3.19 -3.08
N LEU A 135 -11.53 -4.33 -3.29
CA LEU A 135 -11.37 -4.92 -4.61
C LEU A 135 -12.41 -6.03 -4.77
N ASN A 136 -13.62 -5.63 -5.13
CA ASN A 136 -14.65 -6.62 -5.36
C ASN A 136 -14.40 -7.31 -6.66
N ALA A 137 -14.29 -8.60 -6.55
CA ALA A 137 -14.16 -9.38 -7.74
C ALA A 137 -15.46 -9.36 -8.53
N LEU A 138 -16.08 -8.74 -8.42
CA LEU A 138 -17.09 -8.82 -9.23
C LEU A 138 -17.92 -8.64 -9.53
#